data_8fe3c62690571d63d4364fc23a3333e7
#
_entry.id   8fe3c62690571d63d4364fc23a3333e7
#
_cell.length_a   1.000
_cell.length_b   1.000
_cell.length_c   1.000
_cell.angle_alpha   90.00
_cell.angle_beta   90.00
_cell.angle_gamma   90.00
#
_symmetry.space_group_name_H-M   'P 1'
#
loop_
_entity.id
_entity.type
_entity.pdbx_description
1 polymer ?
#
loop_
_entity_poly.entity_id
_entity_poly.type
_entity_poly.pdbx_seq_one_letter_code
_entity_poly.pdbx_strand_id
1 'polypeptide(L)'
;IMPSLVGSEMCIRDRYHGRYYAKAQNLATALKAAYDSAFEKYDLLLMPTQPMKATKIPEKSCSREDYVARALEMVNNTAPFDVTGHPAITIPVGKSKGLPVGMMLIGKSFDESTILRAAYTYEQATVI
;
A
#
# COMPACT_ATOMS: atom_id res chain seq x y z
N ILE A 1 20.37 11.34 3.16
CA ILE A 1 18.93 11.13 3.44
C ILE A 1 18.59 9.69 3.87
N MET A 2 19.46 8.74 3.75
CA MET A 2 19.15 7.34 4.07
C MET A 2 20.05 6.63 5.10
N PRO A 3 20.84 7.30 5.96
CA PRO A 3 21.66 6.58 6.94
C PRO A 3 20.86 5.85 8.01
N SER A 4 19.64 6.33 8.32
CA SER A 4 18.81 5.77 9.38
C SER A 4 18.13 4.45 8.99
N LEU A 5 17.74 4.30 7.71
CA LEU A 5 17.16 3.05 7.21
C LEU A 5 18.21 1.96 7.04
N VAL A 6 19.37 2.30 6.50
CA VAL A 6 20.52 1.39 6.37
C VAL A 6 21.05 0.98 7.76
N GLY A 7 21.09 1.91 8.71
CA GLY A 7 21.50 1.62 10.08
C GLY A 7 20.52 0.70 10.82
N SER A 8 19.20 0.87 10.66
CA SER A 8 18.23 -0.01 11.27
C SER A 8 18.20 -1.42 10.65
N GLU A 9 18.40 -1.53 9.34
CA GLU A 9 18.54 -2.83 8.68
C GLU A 9 19.79 -3.58 9.14
N MET A 10 20.94 -2.90 9.23
CA MET A 10 22.17 -3.48 9.79
C MET A 10 21.96 -3.93 11.24
N CYS A 11 21.39 -3.09 12.09
CA CYS A 11 21.16 -3.44 13.49
C CYS A 11 20.22 -4.64 13.66
N ILE A 12 19.17 -4.76 12.84
CA ILE A 12 18.26 -5.91 12.85
C ILE A 12 18.99 -7.17 12.40
N ARG A 13 19.79 -7.11 11.34
CA ARG A 13 20.57 -8.25 10.84
C ARG A 13 21.62 -8.70 11.84
N ASP A 14 22.38 -7.78 12.41
CA ASP A 14 23.48 -8.09 13.32
C ASP A 14 22.98 -8.62 14.67
N ARG A 15 21.96 -8.00 15.25
CA ARG A 15 21.44 -8.38 16.58
C ARG A 15 20.72 -9.74 16.60
N TYR A 16 20.08 -10.13 15.51
CA TYR A 16 19.27 -11.34 15.41
C TYR A 16 19.76 -12.32 14.33
N HIS A 17 20.99 -12.18 13.87
CA HIS A 17 21.60 -13.05 12.85
C HIS A 17 20.75 -13.17 11.57
N GLY A 18 20.07 -12.11 11.19
CA GLY A 18 19.23 -12.06 9.99
C GLY A 18 17.92 -12.85 10.05
N ARG A 19 17.57 -13.46 11.19
CA ARG A 19 16.36 -14.33 11.30
C ARG A 19 15.07 -13.60 10.96
N TYR A 20 14.90 -12.38 11.44
CA TYR A 20 13.69 -11.58 11.15
C TYR A 20 13.65 -11.17 9.68
N TYR A 21 14.78 -10.79 9.12
CA TYR A 21 14.88 -10.46 7.70
C TYR A 21 14.53 -11.66 6.82
N ALA A 22 15.14 -12.83 7.09
CA ALA A 22 14.84 -14.05 6.35
C ALA A 22 13.37 -14.46 6.46
N LYS A 23 12.77 -14.35 7.65
CA LYS A 23 11.35 -14.60 7.85
C LYS A 23 10.47 -13.62 7.07
N ALA A 24 10.81 -12.33 7.05
CA ALA A 24 10.10 -11.32 6.30
C ALA A 24 10.15 -11.60 4.79
N GLN A 25 11.31 -11.99 4.24
CA GLN A 25 11.45 -12.37 2.85
C GLN A 25 10.61 -13.60 2.48
N ASN A 26 10.58 -14.60 3.34
CA ASN A 26 9.75 -15.79 3.13
C ASN A 26 8.25 -15.45 3.16
N LEU A 27 7.83 -14.56 4.06
CA LEU A 27 6.45 -14.09 4.12
C LEU A 27 6.08 -13.23 2.89
N ALA A 28 6.99 -12.38 2.42
CA ALA A 28 6.81 -11.60 1.20
C ALA A 28 6.59 -12.51 -0.02
N THR A 29 7.39 -13.58 -0.13
CA THR A 29 7.24 -14.58 -1.20
C THR A 29 5.88 -15.29 -1.13
N ALA A 30 5.46 -15.70 0.07
CA ALA A 30 4.16 -16.34 0.26
C ALA A 30 2.99 -15.38 -0.03
N LEU A 31 3.12 -14.11 0.38
CA LEU A 31 2.13 -13.07 0.09
C LEU A 31 2.01 -12.82 -1.41
N LYS A 32 3.15 -12.71 -2.11
CA LYS A 32 3.16 -12.55 -3.57
C LYS A 32 2.45 -13.70 -4.25
N ALA A 33 2.76 -14.94 -3.89
CA ALA A 33 2.13 -16.12 -4.47
C ALA A 33 0.60 -16.15 -4.24
N ALA A 34 0.12 -15.68 -3.10
CA ALA A 34 -1.30 -15.57 -2.82
C ALA A 34 -2.01 -14.55 -3.75
N TYR A 35 -1.39 -13.39 -4.00
CA TYR A 35 -1.92 -12.41 -4.96
C TYR A 35 -1.83 -12.94 -6.40
N ASP A 36 -0.71 -13.54 -6.81
CA ASP A 36 -0.56 -14.15 -8.13
C ASP A 36 -1.67 -15.18 -8.39
N SER A 37 -2.02 -16.01 -7.39
CA SER A 37 -3.13 -16.97 -7.50
C SER A 37 -4.51 -16.29 -7.62
N ALA A 38 -4.72 -15.16 -6.97
CA ALA A 38 -5.94 -14.36 -7.15
C ALA A 38 -6.02 -13.83 -8.60
N PHE A 39 -4.90 -13.38 -9.14
CA PHE A 39 -4.81 -12.87 -10.52
C PHE A 39 -4.93 -13.93 -11.61
N GLU A 40 -4.90 -15.22 -11.28
CA GLU A 40 -5.29 -16.27 -12.22
C GLU A 40 -6.79 -16.21 -12.56
N LYS A 41 -7.61 -15.69 -11.62
CA LYS A 41 -9.08 -15.65 -11.74
C LYS A 41 -9.62 -14.26 -12.06
N TYR A 42 -8.87 -13.22 -11.72
CA TYR A 42 -9.30 -11.83 -11.86
C TYR A 42 -8.26 -11.03 -12.62
N ASP A 43 -8.69 -10.09 -13.43
CA ASP A 43 -7.80 -9.21 -14.18
C ASP A 43 -7.26 -8.07 -13.31
N LEU A 44 -8.09 -7.57 -12.39
CA LEU A 44 -7.77 -6.48 -11.48
C LEU A 44 -8.36 -6.77 -10.10
N LEU A 45 -7.67 -6.29 -9.07
CA LEU A 45 -8.22 -6.16 -7.72
C LEU A 45 -8.56 -4.70 -7.46
N LEU A 46 -9.66 -4.48 -6.74
CA LEU A 46 -10.15 -3.16 -6.40
C LEU A 46 -10.33 -3.04 -4.90
N MET A 47 -9.78 -1.98 -4.31
CA MET A 47 -9.96 -1.68 -2.89
C MET A 47 -9.84 -0.18 -2.63
N PRO A 48 -10.29 0.31 -1.47
CA PRO A 48 -9.97 1.68 -1.05
C PRO A 48 -8.46 1.85 -0.93
N THR A 49 -7.92 3.00 -1.38
CA THR A 49 -6.48 3.29 -1.25
C THR A 49 -6.04 3.30 0.21
N GLN A 50 -6.87 3.86 1.07
CA GLN A 50 -6.61 3.89 2.51
C GLN A 50 -7.80 3.26 3.27
N PRO A 51 -7.55 2.57 4.39
CA PRO A 51 -8.60 1.94 5.19
C PRO A 51 -9.46 2.95 5.95
N MET A 52 -9.04 4.22 5.94
CA MET A 52 -9.69 5.30 6.67
C MET A 52 -9.78 6.57 5.83
N LYS A 53 -10.64 7.48 6.24
CA LYS A 53 -10.67 8.85 5.71
C LYS A 53 -9.53 9.67 6.29
N ALA A 54 -9.23 10.81 5.66
CA ALA A 54 -8.27 11.75 6.20
C ALA A 54 -8.56 12.06 7.68
N THR A 55 -7.56 11.86 8.52
CA THR A 55 -7.63 12.10 9.96
C THR A 55 -7.36 13.56 10.26
N LYS A 56 -7.80 14.03 11.44
CA LYS A 56 -7.44 15.37 11.91
C LYS A 56 -5.92 15.47 12.09
N ILE A 57 -5.38 16.64 11.80
CA ILE A 57 -3.97 16.93 12.07
C ILE A 57 -3.74 16.75 13.58
N PRO A 58 -2.71 16.00 13.99
CA PRO A 58 -2.44 15.79 15.41
C PRO A 58 -2.09 17.09 16.11
N GLU A 59 -2.52 17.23 17.34
CA GLU A 59 -2.16 18.38 18.17
C GLU A 59 -0.66 18.35 18.52
N LYS A 60 -0.08 19.52 18.81
CA LYS A 60 1.34 19.63 19.20
C LYS A 60 1.68 18.83 20.46
N SER A 61 0.68 18.55 21.30
CA SER A 61 0.78 17.75 22.54
C SER A 61 0.58 16.25 22.31
N CYS A 62 0.34 15.83 21.08
CA CYS A 62 0.13 14.41 20.74
C CYS A 62 1.34 13.56 21.15
N SER A 63 1.09 12.39 21.75
CA SER A 63 2.15 11.47 22.09
C SER A 63 2.87 10.96 20.84
N ARG A 64 4.14 10.58 20.96
CA ARG A 64 4.89 9.98 19.85
C ARG A 64 4.26 8.67 19.39
N GLU A 65 3.76 7.89 20.33
CA GLU A 65 3.10 6.61 20.05
C GLU A 65 1.83 6.81 19.21
N ASP A 66 0.97 7.75 19.60
CA ASP A 66 -0.25 8.07 18.86
C ASP A 66 0.07 8.62 17.46
N TYR A 67 1.09 9.47 17.35
CA TYR A 67 1.53 9.99 16.06
C TYR A 67 2.00 8.88 15.11
N VAL A 68 2.84 7.97 15.61
CA VAL A 68 3.36 6.84 14.82
C VAL A 68 2.24 5.86 14.47
N ALA A 69 1.34 5.54 15.39
CA ALA A 69 0.20 4.68 15.12
C ALA A 69 -0.66 5.24 13.98
N ARG A 70 -0.97 6.53 14.02
CA ARG A 70 -1.73 7.21 12.95
C ARG A 70 -1.01 7.20 11.61
N ALA A 71 0.30 7.41 11.60
CA ALA A 71 1.10 7.36 10.38
C ALA A 71 1.14 5.96 9.75
N LEU A 72 1.18 4.91 10.57
CA LEU A 72 1.21 3.52 10.09
C LEU A 72 -0.14 3.02 9.61
N GLU A 73 -1.25 3.47 10.21
CA GLU A 73 -2.60 3.10 9.77
C GLU A 73 -2.87 3.49 8.31
N MET A 74 -2.29 4.59 7.82
CA MET A 74 -2.52 5.09 6.46
C MET A 74 -1.98 4.17 5.36
N VAL A 75 -0.94 3.39 5.64
CA VAL A 75 -0.27 2.56 4.61
C VAL A 75 -0.75 1.10 4.58
N ASN A 76 -1.71 0.73 5.41
CA ASN A 76 -2.14 -0.67 5.55
C ASN A 76 -2.61 -1.32 4.24
N ASN A 77 -3.25 -0.56 3.35
CA ASN A 77 -3.71 -1.08 2.07
C ASN A 77 -2.66 -1.00 0.96
N THR A 78 -1.68 -0.10 1.06
CA THR A 78 -0.65 0.11 0.03
C THR A 78 0.61 -0.71 0.29
N ALA A 79 1.03 -0.86 1.54
CA ALA A 79 2.24 -1.57 1.93
C ALA A 79 2.34 -3.02 1.38
N PRO A 80 1.27 -3.82 1.30
CA PRO A 80 1.35 -5.16 0.71
C PRO A 80 1.86 -5.16 -0.74
N PHE A 81 1.49 -4.15 -1.54
CA PHE A 81 1.87 -4.07 -2.95
C PHE A 81 3.29 -3.54 -3.15
N ASP A 82 3.78 -2.70 -2.24
CA ASP A 82 5.20 -2.32 -2.17
C ASP A 82 6.09 -3.54 -1.90
N VAL A 83 5.60 -4.47 -1.07
CA VAL A 83 6.33 -5.71 -0.73
C VAL A 83 6.26 -6.73 -1.85
N THR A 84 5.13 -6.88 -2.51
CA THR A 84 4.91 -7.91 -3.54
C THR A 84 5.30 -7.46 -4.95
N GLY A 85 5.44 -6.14 -5.16
CA GLY A 85 5.81 -5.56 -6.44
C GLY A 85 4.70 -5.59 -7.50
N HIS A 86 3.44 -5.72 -7.08
CA HIS A 86 2.31 -5.59 -8.00
C HIS A 86 2.06 -4.12 -8.32
N PRO A 87 1.84 -3.78 -9.60
CA PRO A 87 1.52 -2.42 -9.99
C PRO A 87 0.15 -2.00 -9.44
N ALA A 88 0.06 -0.79 -8.93
CA ALA A 88 -1.16 -0.21 -8.39
C ALA A 88 -1.32 1.25 -8.78
N ILE A 89 -2.55 1.68 -9.02
CA ILE A 89 -2.91 3.07 -9.30
C ILE A 89 -4.05 3.50 -8.38
N THR A 90 -3.99 4.74 -7.91
CA THR A 90 -5.09 5.35 -7.16
C THR A 90 -5.81 6.38 -8.03
N ILE A 91 -7.13 6.29 -8.09
CA ILE A 91 -8.00 7.24 -8.78
C ILE A 91 -9.01 7.84 -7.82
N PRO A 92 -9.38 9.13 -7.99
CA PRO A 92 -10.42 9.75 -7.16
C PRO A 92 -11.80 9.19 -7.54
N VAL A 93 -12.60 8.80 -6.54
CA VAL A 93 -13.94 8.25 -6.79
C VAL A 93 -15.06 9.06 -6.15
N GLY A 94 -14.75 10.22 -5.62
CA GLY A 94 -15.72 11.13 -5.04
C GLY A 94 -15.37 11.55 -3.62
N LYS A 95 -16.40 11.92 -2.86
CA LYS A 95 -16.26 12.44 -1.50
C LYS A 95 -17.17 11.70 -0.53
N SER A 96 -16.70 11.49 0.68
CA SER A 96 -17.50 10.98 1.79
C SER A 96 -17.44 11.95 2.97
N LYS A 97 -18.58 12.54 3.34
CA LYS A 97 -18.67 13.61 4.36
C LYS A 97 -17.74 14.80 4.05
N GLY A 98 -17.66 15.19 2.77
CA GLY A 98 -16.82 16.31 2.30
C GLY A 98 -15.33 15.98 2.11
N LEU A 99 -14.86 14.81 2.52
CA LEU A 99 -13.48 14.38 2.36
C LEU A 99 -13.30 13.52 1.11
N PRO A 100 -12.21 13.68 0.34
CA PRO A 100 -11.96 12.89 -0.86
C PRO A 100 -11.71 11.42 -0.50
N VAL A 101 -12.13 10.53 -1.41
CA VAL A 101 -11.91 9.08 -1.32
C VAL A 101 -11.19 8.61 -2.57
N GLY A 102 -10.15 7.81 -2.39
CA GLY A 102 -9.41 7.16 -3.46
C GLY A 102 -9.77 5.69 -3.58
N MET A 103 -9.90 5.23 -4.81
CA MET A 103 -10.01 3.82 -5.17
C MET A 103 -8.67 3.36 -5.73
N MET A 104 -8.16 2.24 -5.26
CA MET A 104 -6.93 1.65 -5.75
C MET A 104 -7.26 0.44 -6.63
N LEU A 105 -6.69 0.44 -7.83
CA LEU A 105 -6.70 -0.68 -8.75
C LEU A 105 -5.31 -1.32 -8.74
N ILE A 106 -5.28 -2.63 -8.58
CA ILE A 106 -4.04 -3.42 -8.56
C ILE A 106 -4.12 -4.42 -9.72
N GLY A 107 -3.02 -4.60 -10.42
CA GLY A 107 -2.90 -5.50 -11.56
C GLY A 107 -1.85 -6.58 -11.38
N LYS A 108 -1.78 -7.46 -12.38
CA LYS A 108 -0.75 -8.49 -12.48
C LYS A 108 0.64 -7.84 -12.55
N SER A 109 1.67 -8.54 -12.11
CA SER A 109 3.05 -8.07 -12.24
C SER A 109 3.37 -7.72 -13.69
N PHE A 110 3.91 -6.52 -13.92
CA PHE A 110 4.26 -5.96 -15.24
C PHE A 110 3.07 -5.73 -16.20
N ASP A 111 1.84 -5.64 -15.70
CA ASP A 111 0.64 -5.33 -16.50
C ASP A 111 0.05 -3.95 -16.15
N GLU A 112 0.89 -2.93 -16.14
CA GLU A 112 0.51 -1.54 -15.93
C GLU A 112 -0.49 -1.05 -16.98
N SER A 113 -0.42 -1.60 -18.19
CA SER A 113 -1.31 -1.23 -19.30
C SER A 113 -2.78 -1.51 -19.00
N THR A 114 -3.06 -2.62 -18.34
CA THR A 114 -4.43 -3.00 -17.96
C THR A 114 -4.98 -2.06 -16.88
N ILE A 115 -4.16 -1.70 -15.89
CA ILE A 115 -4.58 -0.79 -14.83
C ILE A 115 -4.84 0.62 -15.38
N LEU A 116 -3.93 1.12 -16.22
CA LEU A 116 -4.07 2.44 -16.84
C LEU A 116 -5.32 2.52 -17.72
N ARG A 117 -5.59 1.49 -18.51
CA ARG A 117 -6.80 1.41 -19.34
C ARG A 117 -8.07 1.40 -18.50
N ALA A 118 -8.09 0.64 -17.40
CA ALA A 118 -9.22 0.60 -16.49
C ALA A 118 -9.44 1.95 -15.80
N ALA A 119 -8.37 2.58 -15.30
CA ALA A 119 -8.42 3.91 -14.70
C ALA A 119 -8.93 4.97 -15.68
N TYR A 120 -8.40 4.99 -16.90
CA TYR A 120 -8.84 5.90 -17.96
C TYR A 120 -10.32 5.69 -18.32
N THR A 121 -10.76 4.43 -18.46
CA THR A 121 -12.17 4.12 -18.75
C THR A 121 -13.09 4.62 -17.64
N TYR A 122 -12.68 4.47 -16.40
CA TYR A 122 -13.42 4.99 -15.24
C TYR A 122 -13.52 6.52 -15.29
N GLU A 123 -12.42 7.22 -15.56
CA GLU A 123 -12.41 8.70 -15.68
C GLU A 123 -13.33 9.19 -16.80
N GLN A 124 -13.37 8.51 -17.94
CA GLN A 124 -14.26 8.87 -19.05
C GLN A 124 -15.73 8.58 -18.74
N ALA A 125 -16.03 7.55 -17.96
CA ALA A 125 -17.39 7.19 -17.59
C ALA A 125 -17.96 8.04 -16.44
N THR A 126 -17.08 8.54 -15.57
CA THR A 126 -17.42 9.43 -14.46
C THR A 126 -16.90 10.83 -14.79
N VAL A 127 -17.63 11.59 -15.61
CA VAL A 127 -17.33 13.02 -15.80
C VAL A 127 -17.46 13.70 -14.43
N ILE A 128 -16.33 13.85 -13.77
CA ILE A 128 -16.22 14.54 -12.47
C ILE A 128 -15.98 16.01 -12.73
#